data_07be8f195dc7f37681cbbd45dd8cbfd3
#
_entry.id   07be8f195dc7f37681cbbd45dd8cbfd3
#
_cell.length_a   1.000
_cell.length_b   1.000
_cell.length_c   1.000
_cell.angle_alpha   90.00
_cell.angle_beta   90.00
_cell.angle_gamma   90.00
#
_symmetry.space_group_name_H-M   'P 1'
#
loop_
_entity.id
_entity.type
_entity.pdbx_description
1 polymer ?
#
loop_
_entity_poly.entity_id
_entity_poly.type
_entity_poly.pdbx_seq_one_letter_code
_entity_poly.pdbx_strand_id
1 'polypeptide(L)'
;MTPPPEDIMMRILQINLGHCRAAQDLLLQVVREKGADVVIVSEQWKGSGAGWYANADDTAAICLPNKRAAKWHTQVGCGWVWVEMSGVRIYSCYFSPNSTQQDFLGEISNLERDI
;
A
#
# COMPACT_ATOMS: atom_id res chain seq x y z
N MET A 1 10.76 -28.96 -24.09
CA MET A 1 11.08 -27.68 -23.46
C MET A 1 9.80 -27.06 -22.92
N THR A 2 9.66 -27.04 -21.61
CA THR A 2 8.53 -26.37 -21.02
C THR A 2 8.70 -24.86 -21.19
N PRO A 3 7.66 -24.14 -21.63
CA PRO A 3 7.75 -22.69 -21.66
C PRO A 3 8.04 -22.17 -20.24
N PRO A 4 8.80 -21.09 -20.08
CA PRO A 4 8.98 -20.50 -18.77
C PRO A 4 7.59 -20.23 -18.17
N PRO A 5 7.43 -20.34 -16.85
CA PRO A 5 6.17 -19.96 -16.24
C PRO A 5 5.80 -18.58 -16.76
N GLU A 6 4.55 -18.44 -17.17
CA GLU A 6 4.06 -17.15 -17.65
C GLU A 6 4.50 -16.09 -16.64
N ASP A 7 5.16 -15.05 -17.14
CA ASP A 7 5.54 -13.93 -16.32
C ASP A 7 4.29 -13.43 -15.62
N ILE A 8 4.24 -13.69 -14.32
CA ILE A 8 3.17 -13.13 -13.49
C ILE A 8 3.45 -11.63 -13.44
N MET A 9 2.88 -10.92 -14.41
CA MET A 9 2.95 -9.46 -14.40
C MET A 9 2.05 -8.94 -13.31
N MET A 10 2.67 -8.50 -12.23
CA MET A 10 1.98 -7.78 -11.18
C MET A 10 1.95 -6.29 -11.55
N ARG A 11 0.74 -5.74 -11.69
CA ARG A 11 0.56 -4.32 -11.96
C ARG A 11 0.42 -3.58 -10.64
N ILE A 12 1.38 -2.71 -10.37
CA ILE A 12 1.42 -1.93 -9.15
C ILE A 12 1.18 -0.47 -9.50
N LEU A 13 0.24 0.16 -8.81
CA LEU A 13 -0.06 1.57 -8.93
C LEU A 13 0.30 2.26 -7.63
N GLN A 14 0.92 3.43 -7.69
CA GLN A 14 1.25 4.23 -6.52
C GLN A 14 0.67 5.62 -6.67
N ILE A 15 0.05 6.14 -5.61
CA ILE A 15 -0.57 7.46 -5.65
C ILE A 15 -0.65 8.09 -4.26
N ASN A 16 -0.49 9.42 -4.22
CA ASN A 16 -0.82 10.25 -3.06
C ASN A 16 -2.16 10.94 -3.36
N LEU A 17 -3.16 10.73 -2.49
CA LEU A 17 -4.52 11.21 -2.73
C LEU A 17 -4.82 12.58 -2.11
N GLY A 18 -3.90 13.12 -1.28
CA GLY A 18 -4.09 14.41 -0.64
C GLY A 18 -5.36 14.49 0.22
N HIS A 19 -5.80 13.37 0.80
CA HIS A 19 -7.02 13.23 1.61
C HIS A 19 -8.29 13.60 0.86
N CYS A 20 -8.26 13.57 -0.47
CA CYS A 20 -9.38 13.99 -1.31
C CYS A 20 -10.31 12.82 -1.63
N ARG A 21 -11.57 12.92 -1.19
CA ARG A 21 -12.56 11.88 -1.44
C ARG A 21 -12.80 11.64 -2.94
N ALA A 22 -12.93 12.72 -3.69
CA ALA A 22 -13.17 12.62 -5.14
C ALA A 22 -12.00 11.93 -5.85
N ALA A 23 -10.76 12.21 -5.42
CA ALA A 23 -9.59 11.54 -5.96
C ALA A 23 -9.58 10.06 -5.66
N GLN A 24 -9.99 9.68 -4.45
CA GLN A 24 -10.08 8.27 -4.08
C GLN A 24 -11.17 7.53 -4.87
N ASP A 25 -12.31 8.16 -5.08
CA ASP A 25 -13.39 7.58 -5.89
C ASP A 25 -12.92 7.36 -7.34
N LEU A 26 -12.22 8.34 -7.90
CA LEU A 26 -11.65 8.23 -9.24
C LEU A 26 -10.58 7.14 -9.31
N LEU A 27 -9.76 7.01 -8.27
CA LEU A 27 -8.74 5.96 -8.20
C LEU A 27 -9.36 4.58 -8.36
N LEU A 28 -10.46 4.31 -7.69
CA LEU A 28 -11.14 3.00 -7.77
C LEU A 28 -11.59 2.69 -9.19
N GLN A 29 -12.01 3.69 -9.94
CA GLN A 29 -12.35 3.54 -11.35
C GLN A 29 -11.11 3.21 -12.18
N VAL A 30 -10.02 3.95 -12.00
CA VAL A 30 -8.76 3.74 -12.73
C VAL A 30 -8.20 2.35 -12.44
N VAL A 31 -8.26 1.91 -11.19
CA VAL A 31 -7.81 0.58 -10.77
C VAL A 31 -8.53 -0.51 -11.55
N ARG A 32 -9.84 -0.38 -11.70
CA ARG A 32 -10.64 -1.34 -12.47
C ARG A 32 -10.28 -1.31 -13.96
N GLU A 33 -10.13 -0.11 -14.53
CA GLU A 33 -9.80 0.05 -15.95
C GLU A 33 -8.42 -0.48 -16.30
N LYS A 34 -7.45 -0.27 -15.43
CA LYS A 34 -6.05 -0.64 -15.66
C LYS A 34 -5.72 -2.05 -15.17
N GLY A 35 -6.60 -2.68 -14.41
CA GLY A 35 -6.35 -4.01 -13.86
C GLY A 35 -5.19 -4.03 -12.88
N ALA A 36 -5.10 -3.02 -12.00
CA ALA A 36 -4.05 -2.99 -10.99
C ALA A 36 -4.26 -4.11 -9.97
N ASP A 37 -3.16 -4.78 -9.63
CA ASP A 37 -3.18 -5.87 -8.65
C ASP A 37 -2.90 -5.37 -7.24
N VAL A 38 -2.06 -4.37 -7.12
CA VAL A 38 -1.67 -3.75 -5.84
C VAL A 38 -1.66 -2.25 -6.03
N VAL A 39 -2.30 -1.53 -5.12
CA VAL A 39 -2.29 -0.07 -5.11
C VAL A 39 -1.65 0.41 -3.83
N ILE A 40 -0.54 1.13 -3.95
CA ILE A 40 0.16 1.75 -2.83
C ILE A 40 -0.35 3.19 -2.71
N VAL A 41 -0.96 3.50 -1.58
CA VAL A 41 -1.66 4.77 -1.38
C VAL A 41 -1.07 5.50 -0.18
N SER A 42 -0.91 6.80 -0.31
CA SER A 42 -0.63 7.69 0.81
C SER A 42 -1.64 8.83 0.84
N GLU A 43 -1.87 9.37 2.03
CA GLU A 43 -2.84 10.43 2.29
C GLU A 43 -4.23 10.07 1.72
N GLN A 44 -4.65 8.83 1.96
CA GLN A 44 -5.99 8.39 1.56
C GLN A 44 -7.06 9.14 2.34
N TRP A 45 -8.22 9.32 1.70
CA TRP A 45 -9.38 9.88 2.37
C TRP A 45 -9.89 8.92 3.44
N LYS A 46 -9.92 7.63 3.11
CA LYS A 46 -10.33 6.58 4.05
C LYS A 46 -9.72 5.25 3.61
N GLY A 47 -8.97 4.63 4.51
CA GLY A 47 -8.32 3.34 4.25
C GLY A 47 -9.08 2.17 4.85
N SER A 48 -10.40 2.13 4.72
CA SER A 48 -11.24 1.06 5.24
C SER A 48 -12.08 0.44 4.14
N GLY A 49 -12.49 -0.81 4.36
CA GLY A 49 -13.28 -1.56 3.42
C GLY A 49 -12.56 -2.81 2.93
N ALA A 50 -13.24 -3.61 2.12
CA ALA A 50 -12.70 -4.86 1.63
C ALA A 50 -11.48 -4.61 0.74
N GLY A 51 -10.38 -5.29 1.05
CA GLY A 51 -9.14 -5.17 0.29
C GLY A 51 -8.27 -3.99 0.66
N TRP A 52 -8.66 -3.17 1.63
CA TRP A 52 -7.86 -2.04 2.12
C TRP A 52 -7.14 -2.41 3.41
N TYR A 53 -5.86 -2.09 3.46
CA TYR A 53 -4.99 -2.30 4.62
C TYR A 53 -4.27 -0.99 4.91
N ALA A 54 -4.64 -0.32 6.00
CA ALA A 54 -4.09 0.97 6.36
C ALA A 54 -3.19 0.87 7.60
N ASN A 55 -2.23 1.79 7.72
CA ASN A 55 -1.46 1.92 8.95
C ASN A 55 -2.32 2.48 10.08
N ALA A 56 -1.75 2.52 11.30
CA ALA A 56 -2.50 2.92 12.48
C ALA A 56 -3.09 4.34 12.38
N ASP A 57 -2.39 5.24 11.72
CA ASP A 57 -2.79 6.65 11.59
C ASP A 57 -3.67 6.93 10.37
N ASP A 58 -3.94 5.93 9.55
CA ASP A 58 -4.70 6.05 8.30
C ASP A 58 -4.08 7.09 7.34
N THR A 59 -2.75 7.07 7.24
CA THR A 59 -1.99 7.97 6.36
C THR A 59 -1.34 7.25 5.19
N ALA A 60 -1.16 5.94 5.31
CA ALA A 60 -0.65 5.07 4.27
C ALA A 60 -1.54 3.84 4.17
N ALA A 61 -1.72 3.33 2.98
CA ALA A 61 -2.56 2.16 2.77
C ALA A 61 -2.09 1.34 1.57
N ILE A 62 -2.51 0.10 1.55
CA ILE A 62 -2.40 -0.76 0.38
C ILE A 62 -3.80 -1.28 0.06
N CYS A 63 -4.19 -1.15 -1.19
CA CYS A 63 -5.43 -1.71 -1.68
C CYS A 63 -5.14 -2.90 -2.58
N LEU A 64 -5.77 -4.03 -2.28
CA LEU A 64 -5.72 -5.24 -3.08
C LEU A 64 -7.08 -5.43 -3.73
N PRO A 65 -7.31 -4.91 -4.95
CA PRO A 65 -8.65 -4.87 -5.55
C PRO A 65 -9.20 -6.24 -5.90
N ASN A 66 -8.33 -7.22 -6.14
CA ASN A 66 -8.76 -8.58 -6.41
C ASN A 66 -8.78 -9.37 -5.12
N LYS A 67 -9.95 -9.95 -4.79
CA LYS A 67 -10.17 -10.71 -3.56
C LYS A 67 -9.28 -11.96 -3.40
N ARG A 68 -8.26 -12.13 -4.20
CA ARG A 68 -7.19 -13.11 -3.98
C ARG A 68 -6.34 -12.77 -2.76
N ALA A 69 -6.71 -11.70 -2.08
CA ALA A 69 -6.13 -11.23 -0.83
C ALA A 69 -6.08 -12.28 0.29
N ALA A 70 -6.85 -13.35 0.21
CA ALA A 70 -6.84 -14.41 1.22
C ALA A 70 -5.48 -15.08 1.44
N LYS A 71 -4.53 -14.89 0.51
CA LYS A 71 -3.16 -15.43 0.58
C LYS A 71 -2.12 -14.39 0.98
N TRP A 72 -2.53 -13.16 1.22
CA TRP A 72 -1.61 -12.10 1.60
C TRP A 72 -1.51 -12.02 3.12
N HIS A 73 -0.28 -11.92 3.61
CA HIS A 73 -0.02 -11.56 5.00
C HIS A 73 0.15 -10.06 5.08
N THR A 74 -0.26 -9.46 6.19
CA THR A 74 -0.15 -8.01 6.38
C THR A 74 0.31 -7.70 7.80
N GLN A 75 1.01 -6.59 7.94
CA GLN A 75 1.37 -6.03 9.23
C GLN A 75 1.36 -4.51 9.14
N VAL A 76 0.99 -3.85 10.23
CA VAL A 76 0.93 -2.40 10.31
C VAL A 76 1.89 -1.89 11.37
N GLY A 77 2.43 -0.70 11.12
CA GLY A 77 3.26 0.04 12.06
C GLY A 77 2.93 1.51 12.05
N CYS A 78 3.71 2.30 12.77
CA CYS A 78 3.62 3.74 12.70
C CYS A 78 4.20 4.22 11.37
N GLY A 79 3.37 4.84 10.54
CA GLY A 79 3.80 5.38 9.27
C GLY A 79 3.96 4.35 8.14
N TRP A 80 3.69 3.07 8.38
CA TRP A 80 3.82 2.07 7.34
C TRP A 80 2.82 0.93 7.51
N VAL A 81 2.55 0.28 6.39
CA VAL A 81 1.81 -0.99 6.31
C VAL A 81 2.46 -1.81 5.21
N TRP A 82 2.53 -3.12 5.37
CA TRP A 82 2.99 -3.97 4.28
C TRP A 82 2.05 -5.15 4.07
N VAL A 83 2.11 -5.66 2.85
CA VAL A 83 1.49 -6.93 2.46
C VAL A 83 2.57 -7.84 1.89
N GLU A 84 2.44 -9.13 2.12
CA GLU A 84 3.42 -10.11 1.65
C GLU A 84 2.73 -11.31 1.04
N MET A 85 3.22 -11.74 -0.11
CA MET A 85 2.80 -12.97 -0.77
C MET A 85 3.97 -13.54 -1.57
N SER A 86 4.17 -14.86 -1.46
CA SER A 86 5.18 -15.60 -2.25
C SER A 86 6.59 -15.01 -2.13
N GLY A 87 6.95 -14.57 -0.92
CA GLY A 87 8.28 -14.01 -0.65
C GLY A 87 8.47 -12.56 -1.08
N VAL A 88 7.45 -11.93 -1.64
CA VAL A 88 7.50 -10.52 -2.01
C VAL A 88 6.74 -9.70 -0.98
N ARG A 89 7.42 -8.74 -0.37
CA ARG A 89 6.83 -7.83 0.62
C ARG A 89 6.78 -6.43 0.04
N ILE A 90 5.59 -5.83 0.07
CA ILE A 90 5.34 -4.50 -0.47
C ILE A 90 4.96 -3.56 0.66
N TYR A 91 5.68 -2.47 0.81
CA TYR A 91 5.46 -1.46 1.84
C TYR A 91 4.77 -0.24 1.27
N SER A 92 3.81 0.30 2.03
CA SER A 92 3.33 1.67 1.84
C SER A 92 3.73 2.47 3.07
N CYS A 93 4.44 3.56 2.86
CA CYS A 93 5.00 4.39 3.94
C CYS A 93 4.58 5.84 3.76
N TYR A 94 4.29 6.50 4.87
CA TYR A 94 4.05 7.93 4.88
C TYR A 94 4.69 8.56 6.11
N PHE A 95 5.52 9.56 5.89
CA PHE A 95 6.14 10.34 6.94
C PHE A 95 5.67 11.77 6.81
N SER A 96 5.08 12.31 7.89
CA SER A 96 4.51 13.65 7.87
C SER A 96 5.59 14.70 7.58
N PRO A 97 5.37 15.62 6.63
CA PRO A 97 6.31 16.71 6.37
C PRO A 97 6.41 17.70 7.54
N ASN A 98 5.46 17.64 8.47
CA ASN A 98 5.44 18.49 9.68
C ASN A 98 6.13 17.85 10.86
N SER A 99 6.65 16.61 10.72
CA SER A 99 7.38 15.97 11.79
C SER A 99 8.75 16.62 11.98
N THR A 100 9.25 16.61 13.22
CA THR A 100 10.60 17.09 13.49
C THR A 100 11.61 16.14 12.86
N GLN A 101 12.84 16.61 12.64
CA GLN A 101 13.91 15.75 12.14
C GLN A 101 14.13 14.54 13.04
N GLN A 102 14.02 14.74 14.35
CA GLN A 102 14.19 13.66 15.32
C GLN A 102 13.07 12.61 15.21
N ASP A 103 11.83 13.05 15.05
CA ASP A 103 10.69 12.15 14.84
C ASP A 103 10.84 11.36 13.54
N PHE A 104 11.27 12.03 12.48
CA PHE A 104 11.50 11.40 11.18
C PHE A 104 12.58 10.32 11.28
N LEU A 105 13.70 10.61 11.95
CA LEU A 105 14.76 9.62 12.12
C LEU A 105 14.29 8.43 12.95
N GLY A 106 13.44 8.66 13.95
CA GLY A 106 12.85 7.59 14.74
C GLY A 106 11.94 6.68 13.91
N GLU A 107 11.14 7.27 13.05
CA GLU A 107 10.24 6.53 12.16
C GLU A 107 11.03 5.70 11.13
N ILE A 108 12.09 6.26 10.57
CA ILE A 108 12.97 5.55 9.63
C ILE A 108 13.65 4.37 10.34
N SER A 109 14.12 4.57 11.58
CA SER A 109 14.73 3.49 12.36
C SER A 109 13.76 2.36 12.65
N ASN A 110 12.50 2.68 12.92
CA ASN A 110 11.46 1.67 13.10
C ASN A 110 11.22 0.86 11.83
N LEU A 111 11.17 1.54 10.69
CA LEU A 111 11.01 0.88 9.40
C LEU A 111 12.21 -0.04 9.09
N GLU A 112 13.42 0.44 9.31
CA GLU A 112 14.63 -0.37 9.12
C GLU A 112 14.60 -1.66 9.92
N ARG A 113 14.13 -1.60 11.16
CA ARG A 113 14.06 -2.79 12.01
C ARG A 113 13.05 -3.81 11.51
N ASP A 114 12.00 -3.35 10.82
CA ASP A 114 11.00 -4.25 10.26
C ASP A 114 11.50 -4.94 8.99
N ILE A 115 12.26 -4.22 8.18
CA ILE A 115 12.79 -4.77 6.94
C ILE A 115 13.86 -5.84 7.22
#